data_aae9ec7b796f3035253bed2e1f842a62
#
_entry.id   aae9ec7b796f3035253bed2e1f842a62
#
_cell.length_a   1.000
_cell.length_b   1.000
_cell.length_c   1.000
_cell.angle_alpha   90.00
_cell.angle_beta   90.00
_cell.angle_gamma   90.00
#
_symmetry.space_group_name_H-M   'P 1'
#
loop_
_entity.id
_entity.type
_entity.pdbx_description
1 polymer ?
#
loop_
_entity_poly.entity_id
_entity_poly.type
_entity_poly.pdbx_seq_one_letter_code
_entity_poly.pdbx_strand_id
1 'polypeptide(L)'
;MSNDQRSTKEAQSLSPNESIQLNSRGSTLGRRTFMKRLGLAGVALPVGGLLLSQTGARAGAGSSRLTSGDVAILRFLAAAEILETDLWQQYTELALGNEAFQMALEVLDDDMPTYVNQNTRDEFTHQNFINHYLMSKGRKGVNLDQFRTLPGSQATGADQSAKRLTNLMNLTVDTSWFLRYRLSGNPDFGDTFPQIVNLQNLPAIPAMDLPLPTDPTFGFQIQLIANTAGFHFATIEQGGSSLYQSFLPKASSLEVLKIVGAIGGTEIMHFQTWQDKAGNAPELMDNHGNEVFPQLPKAPDATPDGIDHSDPQDTSQIMPAPCTFISAQLPLCSVIRPDSTAQGGALAAVAGLTASGLFNGQNQAFFNLLAELAAEADAARREG
;
A
#
# COMPACT_ATOMS: atom_id res chain seq x y z
N MET A 1 1.44 -4.20 -83.07
CA MET A 1 0.54 -5.37 -83.03
C MET A 1 0.34 -5.79 -81.60
N SER A 2 -0.91 -5.91 -81.26
CA SER A 2 -1.51 -6.54 -80.08
C SER A 2 -1.54 -5.75 -78.81
N ASN A 3 -2.72 -5.21 -78.61
CA ASN A 3 -3.34 -4.73 -77.36
C ASN A 3 -3.32 -5.79 -76.23
N ASP A 4 -3.16 -5.34 -75.01
CA ASP A 4 -3.99 -5.91 -73.96
C ASP A 4 -4.34 -4.84 -72.90
N GLN A 5 -5.62 -4.54 -72.82
CA GLN A 5 -6.24 -3.66 -71.85
C GLN A 5 -6.46 -4.42 -70.53
N ARG A 6 -5.94 -3.90 -69.43
CA ARG A 6 -6.45 -4.29 -68.10
C ARG A 6 -7.04 -3.09 -67.39
N SER A 7 -8.28 -3.20 -67.18
CA SER A 7 -9.21 -2.45 -66.39
C SER A 7 -8.62 -1.98 -65.03
N THR A 8 -8.49 -0.68 -64.84
CA THR A 8 -8.32 -0.01 -63.56
C THR A 8 -9.70 0.24 -62.95
N LYS A 9 -9.98 -0.42 -61.83
CA LYS A 9 -11.11 -0.07 -60.96
C LYS A 9 -10.76 1.19 -60.20
N GLU A 10 -11.53 2.22 -60.40
CA GLU A 10 -11.53 3.48 -59.62
C GLU A 10 -11.81 3.16 -58.15
N ALA A 11 -10.86 3.56 -57.27
CA ALA A 11 -11.13 3.71 -55.86
C ALA A 11 -11.73 5.11 -55.64
N GLN A 12 -12.98 5.16 -55.28
CA GLN A 12 -13.66 6.38 -54.87
C GLN A 12 -13.04 6.89 -53.58
N SER A 13 -12.47 8.07 -53.63
CA SER A 13 -12.03 8.89 -52.49
C SER A 13 -13.27 9.37 -51.74
N LEU A 14 -13.45 8.89 -50.52
CA LEU A 14 -14.37 9.49 -49.56
C LEU A 14 -13.72 10.76 -48.97
N SER A 15 -14.42 11.87 -49.11
CA SER A 15 -14.02 13.15 -48.58
C SER A 15 -14.07 13.20 -47.05
N PRO A 16 -13.12 13.93 -46.39
CA PRO A 16 -13.17 14.09 -44.93
C PRO A 16 -13.99 15.31 -44.58
N ASN A 17 -15.26 15.16 -44.26
CA ASN A 17 -16.05 16.13 -43.51
C ASN A 17 -17.44 15.60 -43.18
N GLU A 18 -17.53 14.78 -42.16
CA GLU A 18 -18.73 14.71 -41.32
C GLU A 18 -18.24 14.69 -39.86
N SER A 19 -18.12 15.91 -39.33
CA SER A 19 -17.98 16.12 -37.90
C SER A 19 -19.30 15.77 -37.22
N ILE A 20 -19.29 14.60 -36.55
CA ILE A 20 -20.34 14.24 -35.60
C ILE A 20 -20.23 15.21 -34.43
N GLN A 21 -21.12 16.16 -34.37
CA GLN A 21 -21.37 17.01 -33.18
C GLN A 21 -21.96 16.10 -32.09
N LEU A 22 -21.11 15.62 -31.20
CA LEU A 22 -21.54 15.09 -29.90
C LEU A 22 -22.00 16.29 -29.06
N ASN A 23 -23.32 16.42 -28.93
CA ASN A 23 -23.94 17.33 -27.98
C ASN A 23 -23.48 16.99 -26.56
N SER A 24 -22.44 17.64 -26.05
CA SER A 24 -22.01 17.64 -24.67
C SER A 24 -23.00 18.40 -23.79
N ARG A 25 -24.12 17.80 -23.46
CA ARG A 25 -24.89 18.10 -22.26
C ARG A 25 -24.63 16.99 -21.23
N GLY A 26 -23.39 16.82 -20.85
CA GLY A 26 -22.97 16.09 -19.66
C GLY A 26 -22.83 17.09 -18.53
N SER A 27 -23.79 17.12 -17.60
CA SER A 27 -23.60 17.80 -16.32
C SER A 27 -22.40 17.18 -15.64
N THR A 28 -21.31 17.93 -15.51
CA THR A 28 -20.21 17.62 -14.61
C THR A 28 -20.75 17.73 -13.18
N LEU A 29 -21.38 16.68 -12.70
CA LEU A 29 -21.53 16.46 -11.29
C LEU A 29 -20.13 16.16 -10.77
N GLY A 30 -19.45 17.18 -10.28
CA GLY A 30 -18.14 17.04 -9.69
C GLY A 30 -18.18 15.94 -8.60
N ARG A 31 -17.12 15.15 -8.49
CA ARG A 31 -16.95 14.08 -7.47
C ARG A 31 -17.34 14.57 -6.07
N ARG A 32 -17.13 15.84 -5.75
CA ARG A 32 -17.58 16.48 -4.50
C ARG A 32 -19.11 16.45 -4.29
N THR A 33 -19.92 16.52 -5.34
CA THR A 33 -21.38 16.49 -5.23
C THR A 33 -21.90 15.05 -5.01
N PHE A 34 -21.20 14.07 -5.57
CA PHE A 34 -21.49 12.65 -5.35
C PHE A 34 -21.19 12.25 -3.90
N MET A 35 -20.05 12.65 -3.36
CA MET A 35 -19.64 12.35 -1.98
C MET A 35 -20.55 13.03 -0.93
N LYS A 36 -21.02 14.26 -1.18
CA LYS A 36 -21.98 14.92 -0.29
C LYS A 36 -23.35 14.23 -0.23
N ARG A 37 -23.74 13.47 -1.26
CA ARG A 37 -24.98 12.70 -1.27
C ARG A 37 -24.85 11.35 -0.56
N LEU A 38 -23.66 10.77 -0.50
CA LEU A 38 -23.40 9.55 0.28
C LEU A 38 -23.25 9.82 1.78
N GLY A 39 -22.82 11.02 2.19
CA GLY A 39 -22.63 11.41 3.59
C GLY A 39 -23.91 11.70 4.37
N LEU A 40 -25.10 11.73 3.72
CA LEU A 40 -26.38 12.06 4.36
C LEU A 40 -27.31 10.85 4.61
N ALA A 41 -26.86 9.63 4.30
CA ALA A 41 -27.59 8.42 4.65
C ALA A 41 -26.96 7.77 5.88
N GLY A 42 -27.07 8.42 7.04
CA GLY A 42 -26.90 7.79 8.33
C GLY A 42 -28.03 6.77 8.54
N VAL A 43 -27.85 5.56 8.08
CA VAL A 43 -28.74 4.45 8.40
C VAL A 43 -28.21 3.81 9.67
N ALA A 44 -28.85 4.11 10.79
CA ALA A 44 -28.78 3.29 11.97
C ALA A 44 -29.30 1.89 11.61
N LEU A 45 -28.39 0.92 11.54
CA LEU A 45 -28.80 -0.48 11.40
C LEU A 45 -29.29 -0.98 12.75
N PRO A 46 -30.54 -1.47 12.84
CA PRO A 46 -30.99 -2.16 14.04
C PRO A 46 -30.26 -3.52 14.13
N VAL A 47 -29.70 -3.78 15.30
CA VAL A 47 -29.25 -5.11 15.70
C VAL A 47 -30.47 -6.00 15.79
N GLY A 48 -30.77 -6.70 14.71
CA GLY A 48 -31.87 -7.66 14.65
C GLY A 48 -31.46 -8.83 13.78
N GLY A 49 -31.34 -9.99 14.39
CA GLY A 49 -30.90 -11.23 13.76
C GLY A 49 -31.69 -11.60 12.51
N LEU A 50 -31.01 -11.87 11.44
CA LEU A 50 -31.51 -12.62 10.30
C LEU A 50 -30.78 -13.96 10.26
N LEU A 51 -31.42 -14.95 10.85
CA LEU A 51 -31.15 -16.36 10.60
C LEU A 51 -31.57 -16.66 9.16
N LEU A 52 -30.63 -16.53 8.23
CA LEU A 52 -30.79 -17.13 6.91
C LEU A 52 -30.41 -18.61 7.02
N SER A 53 -31.43 -19.45 7.06
CA SER A 53 -31.29 -20.89 6.86
C SER A 53 -30.76 -21.17 5.45
N GLN A 54 -29.46 -21.35 5.33
CA GLN A 54 -28.88 -21.96 4.14
C GLN A 54 -28.92 -23.48 4.31
N THR A 55 -29.94 -24.11 3.75
CA THR A 55 -29.91 -25.52 3.37
C THR A 55 -29.05 -25.63 2.11
N GLY A 56 -27.79 -25.93 2.25
CA GLY A 56 -26.86 -26.13 1.13
C GLY A 56 -25.66 -26.95 1.55
N ALA A 57 -25.65 -28.19 1.13
CA ALA A 57 -24.53 -29.12 1.00
C ALA A 57 -23.49 -29.10 2.15
N ARG A 58 -23.61 -30.04 3.07
CA ARG A 58 -22.51 -30.54 3.89
C ARG A 58 -21.40 -31.07 2.98
N ALA A 59 -20.49 -30.21 2.55
CA ALA A 59 -19.13 -30.64 2.22
C ALA A 59 -18.49 -31.07 3.55
N GLY A 60 -17.86 -32.23 3.58
CA GLY A 60 -17.39 -32.91 4.77
C GLY A 60 -16.75 -31.99 5.79
N ALA A 61 -17.13 -32.14 7.05
CA ALA A 61 -16.54 -31.50 8.20
C ALA A 61 -15.10 -32.03 8.39
N GLY A 62 -14.17 -31.55 7.56
CA GLY A 62 -12.76 -31.54 7.87
C GLY A 62 -12.58 -30.61 9.07
N SER A 63 -11.96 -31.10 10.11
CA SER A 63 -11.72 -30.48 11.40
C SER A 63 -11.53 -28.95 11.31
N SER A 64 -12.45 -28.20 11.86
CA SER A 64 -12.42 -26.72 11.97
C SER A 64 -11.38 -26.23 12.99
N ARG A 65 -10.45 -27.08 13.41
CA ARG A 65 -9.44 -26.74 14.39
C ARG A 65 -8.21 -26.17 13.70
N LEU A 66 -7.88 -24.91 14.05
CA LEU A 66 -6.65 -24.28 13.57
C LEU A 66 -5.42 -25.07 14.04
N THR A 67 -4.47 -25.29 13.15
CA THR A 67 -3.13 -25.79 13.49
C THR A 67 -2.36 -24.77 14.32
N SER A 68 -1.28 -25.19 14.93
CA SER A 68 -0.37 -24.25 15.62
C SER A 68 0.24 -23.25 14.65
N GLY A 69 0.58 -23.70 13.42
CA GLY A 69 1.09 -22.84 12.37
C GLY A 69 0.07 -21.80 11.90
N ASP A 70 -1.19 -22.18 11.67
CA ASP A 70 -2.26 -21.24 11.34
C ASP A 70 -2.44 -20.16 12.42
N VAL A 71 -2.41 -20.56 13.70
CA VAL A 71 -2.52 -19.62 14.83
C VAL A 71 -1.32 -18.69 14.88
N ALA A 72 -0.11 -19.18 14.65
CA ALA A 72 1.11 -18.36 14.64
C ALA A 72 1.08 -17.31 13.54
N ILE A 73 0.72 -17.71 12.31
CA ILE A 73 0.54 -16.78 11.18
C ILE A 73 -0.48 -15.68 11.53
N LEU A 74 -1.67 -16.07 11.97
CA LEU A 74 -2.73 -15.10 12.26
C LEU A 74 -2.38 -14.16 13.43
N ARG A 75 -1.67 -14.65 14.44
CA ARG A 75 -1.22 -13.79 15.56
C ARG A 75 -0.16 -12.79 15.11
N PHE A 76 0.78 -13.20 14.27
CA PHE A 76 1.75 -12.28 13.72
C PHE A 76 1.07 -11.22 12.84
N LEU A 77 0.19 -11.64 11.93
CA LEU A 77 -0.58 -10.72 11.08
C LEU A 77 -1.43 -9.76 11.92
N ALA A 78 -2.12 -10.24 12.97
CA ALA A 78 -2.87 -9.36 13.88
C ALA A 78 -1.97 -8.32 14.56
N ALA A 79 -0.72 -8.65 14.88
CA ALA A 79 0.23 -7.68 15.44
C ALA A 79 0.67 -6.66 14.38
N ALA A 80 0.93 -7.11 13.15
CA ALA A 80 1.27 -6.24 12.02
C ALA A 80 0.16 -5.23 11.75
N GLU A 81 -1.08 -5.69 11.61
CA GLU A 81 -2.26 -4.85 11.37
C GLU A 81 -2.52 -3.83 12.51
N ILE A 82 -2.23 -4.18 13.77
CA ILE A 82 -2.32 -3.23 14.88
C ILE A 82 -1.26 -2.12 14.74
N LEU A 83 -0.05 -2.45 14.28
CA LEU A 83 1.02 -1.48 14.05
C LEU A 83 0.71 -0.60 12.83
N GLU A 84 0.20 -1.20 11.77
CA GLU A 84 -0.26 -0.49 10.57
C GLU A 84 -1.43 0.44 10.88
N THR A 85 -2.44 -0.02 11.60
CA THR A 85 -3.53 0.85 12.08
C THR A 85 -3.00 2.04 12.88
N ASP A 86 -2.00 1.86 13.75
CA ASP A 86 -1.42 2.95 14.55
C ASP A 86 -0.73 3.99 13.68
N LEU A 87 0.07 3.57 12.70
CA LEU A 87 0.75 4.51 11.81
C LEU A 87 -0.23 5.22 10.85
N TRP A 88 -1.18 4.49 10.25
CA TRP A 88 -2.18 5.05 9.37
C TRP A 88 -3.12 6.03 10.08
N GLN A 89 -3.44 5.79 11.35
CA GLN A 89 -4.21 6.71 12.17
C GLN A 89 -3.48 8.05 12.34
N GLN A 90 -2.17 8.05 12.59
CA GLN A 90 -1.38 9.27 12.70
C GLN A 90 -1.38 10.07 11.39
N TYR A 91 -1.28 9.38 10.25
CA TYR A 91 -1.39 10.01 8.93
C TYR A 91 -2.78 10.60 8.68
N THR A 92 -3.85 9.87 8.99
CA THR A 92 -5.23 10.33 8.78
C THR A 92 -5.55 11.56 9.63
N GLU A 93 -5.14 11.56 10.90
CA GLU A 93 -5.33 12.72 11.79
C GLU A 93 -4.79 14.00 11.17
N LEU A 94 -3.58 13.95 10.62
CA LEU A 94 -2.91 15.09 10.01
C LEU A 94 -3.40 15.38 8.59
N ALA A 95 -3.66 14.37 7.79
CA ALA A 95 -4.18 14.55 6.44
C ALA A 95 -5.57 15.22 6.42
N LEU A 96 -6.35 15.07 7.48
CA LEU A 96 -7.69 15.66 7.59
C LEU A 96 -7.74 16.86 8.54
N GLY A 97 -6.77 17.02 9.44
CA GLY A 97 -6.81 18.04 10.50
C GLY A 97 -5.71 19.10 10.42
N ASN A 98 -4.68 18.91 9.57
CA ASN A 98 -3.60 19.88 9.38
C ASN A 98 -3.61 20.42 7.95
N GLU A 99 -3.97 21.68 7.77
CA GLU A 99 -4.13 22.29 6.45
C GLU A 99 -2.84 22.22 5.61
N ALA A 100 -1.68 22.49 6.21
CA ALA A 100 -0.41 22.49 5.50
C ALA A 100 -0.03 21.09 5.00
N PHE A 101 -0.20 20.08 5.84
CA PHE A 101 0.09 18.69 5.46
C PHE A 101 -0.92 18.16 4.43
N GLN A 102 -2.21 18.48 4.62
CA GLN A 102 -3.25 18.13 3.65
C GLN A 102 -2.93 18.70 2.27
N MET A 103 -2.64 20.00 2.17
CA MET A 103 -2.28 20.64 0.91
C MET A 103 -1.03 20.04 0.28
N ALA A 104 -0.03 19.68 1.09
CA ALA A 104 1.19 19.05 0.59
C ALA A 104 0.96 17.62 0.07
N LEU A 105 0.06 16.87 0.68
CA LEU A 105 -0.38 15.57 0.17
C LEU A 105 -1.18 15.70 -1.14
N GLU A 106 -2.03 16.70 -1.25
CA GLU A 106 -2.83 16.98 -2.46
C GLU A 106 -1.95 17.36 -3.68
N VAL A 107 -0.68 17.74 -3.47
CA VAL A 107 0.29 17.91 -4.57
C VAL A 107 0.63 16.57 -5.24
N LEU A 108 0.65 15.46 -4.48
CA LEU A 108 0.89 14.13 -5.02
C LEU A 108 -0.36 13.56 -5.71
N ASP A 109 -1.54 13.83 -5.13
CA ASP A 109 -2.84 13.47 -5.72
C ASP A 109 -3.96 14.21 -4.97
N ASP A 110 -4.90 14.83 -5.71
CA ASP A 110 -6.01 15.61 -5.16
C ASP A 110 -6.86 14.83 -4.13
N ASP A 111 -6.95 13.53 -4.28
CA ASP A 111 -7.71 12.62 -3.40
C ASP A 111 -6.86 11.96 -2.29
N MET A 112 -5.55 12.30 -2.20
CA MET A 112 -4.59 11.66 -1.27
C MET A 112 -5.10 11.60 0.19
N PRO A 113 -5.62 12.69 0.79
CA PRO A 113 -6.17 12.65 2.14
C PRO A 113 -7.35 11.67 2.29
N THR A 114 -8.15 11.52 1.23
CA THR A 114 -9.26 10.55 1.20
C THR A 114 -8.75 9.12 1.18
N TYR A 115 -7.73 8.82 0.38
CA TYR A 115 -7.13 7.50 0.31
C TYR A 115 -6.45 7.11 1.63
N VAL A 116 -5.72 8.03 2.27
CA VAL A 116 -5.13 7.82 3.59
C VAL A 116 -6.19 7.42 4.62
N ASN A 117 -7.34 8.12 4.64
CA ASN A 117 -8.43 7.79 5.54
C ASN A 117 -9.10 6.44 5.20
N GLN A 118 -9.22 6.09 3.91
CA GLN A 118 -9.78 4.80 3.50
C GLN A 118 -8.85 3.65 3.90
N ASN A 119 -7.56 3.76 3.62
CA ASN A 119 -6.55 2.79 4.03
C ASN A 119 -6.57 2.56 5.55
N THR A 120 -6.57 3.63 6.35
CA THR A 120 -6.68 3.54 7.81
C THR A 120 -7.90 2.72 8.26
N ARG A 121 -9.04 2.89 7.58
CA ARG A 121 -10.26 2.13 7.88
C ARG A 121 -10.13 0.67 7.51
N ASP A 122 -9.46 0.36 6.42
CA ASP A 122 -9.24 -1.01 5.99
C ASP A 122 -8.35 -1.74 7.00
N GLU A 123 -7.20 -1.16 7.40
CA GLU A 123 -6.30 -1.73 8.42
C GLU A 123 -7.01 -1.94 9.76
N PHE A 124 -7.83 -0.98 10.16
CA PHE A 124 -8.65 -1.13 11.37
C PHE A 124 -9.62 -2.32 11.27
N THR A 125 -10.17 -2.61 10.09
CA THR A 125 -11.03 -3.78 9.91
C THR A 125 -10.23 -5.07 9.86
N HIS A 126 -9.04 -5.08 9.26
CA HIS A 126 -8.15 -6.23 9.20
C HIS A 126 -7.72 -6.70 10.61
N GLN A 127 -7.19 -5.78 11.44
CA GLN A 127 -6.80 -6.11 12.81
C GLN A 127 -7.96 -6.67 13.64
N ASN A 128 -9.14 -6.05 13.52
CA ASN A 128 -10.33 -6.48 14.26
C ASN A 128 -10.80 -7.85 13.80
N PHE A 129 -10.86 -8.06 12.48
CA PHE A 129 -11.31 -9.32 11.92
C PHE A 129 -10.41 -10.48 12.33
N ILE A 130 -9.09 -10.35 12.19
CA ILE A 130 -8.14 -11.42 12.52
C ILE A 130 -8.20 -11.75 14.02
N ASN A 131 -8.24 -10.74 14.89
CA ASN A 131 -8.35 -10.95 16.33
C ASN A 131 -9.67 -11.63 16.72
N HIS A 132 -10.81 -11.19 16.16
CA HIS A 132 -12.11 -11.82 16.43
C HIS A 132 -12.17 -13.24 15.87
N TYR A 133 -11.58 -13.50 14.71
CA TYR A 133 -11.51 -14.84 14.15
C TYR A 133 -10.71 -15.78 15.07
N LEU A 134 -9.53 -15.37 15.54
CA LEU A 134 -8.74 -16.14 16.53
C LEU A 134 -9.57 -16.47 17.77
N MET A 135 -10.23 -15.46 18.36
CA MET A 135 -11.09 -15.65 19.55
C MET A 135 -12.27 -16.59 19.26
N SER A 136 -12.90 -16.49 18.10
CA SER A 136 -14.01 -17.38 17.70
C SER A 136 -13.59 -18.85 17.59
N LYS A 137 -12.30 -19.10 17.35
CA LYS A 137 -11.68 -20.45 17.32
C LYS A 137 -11.10 -20.86 18.68
N GLY A 138 -11.39 -20.12 19.74
CA GLY A 138 -10.89 -20.38 21.11
C GLY A 138 -9.38 -20.12 21.25
N ARG A 139 -8.82 -19.27 20.40
CA ARG A 139 -7.42 -18.85 20.45
C ARG A 139 -7.28 -17.45 21.02
N LYS A 140 -6.15 -17.17 21.65
CA LYS A 140 -5.86 -15.84 22.20
C LYS A 140 -5.53 -14.88 21.06
N GLY A 141 -6.21 -13.74 20.99
CA GLY A 141 -5.86 -12.64 20.12
C GLY A 141 -4.59 -11.92 20.58
N VAL A 142 -4.20 -10.89 19.84
CA VAL A 142 -3.06 -10.03 20.12
C VAL A 142 -3.56 -8.67 20.62
N ASN A 143 -2.88 -8.14 21.63
CA ASN A 143 -3.10 -6.78 22.13
C ASN A 143 -1.74 -6.14 22.40
N LEU A 144 -1.50 -4.95 21.83
CA LEU A 144 -0.28 -4.18 21.97
C LEU A 144 -0.46 -2.91 22.83
N ASP A 145 -1.60 -2.70 23.46
CA ASP A 145 -1.94 -1.44 24.18
C ASP A 145 -0.93 -1.10 25.28
N GLN A 146 -0.39 -2.10 25.96
CA GLN A 146 0.66 -1.88 26.97
C GLN A 146 1.95 -1.23 26.43
N PHE A 147 2.14 -1.26 25.11
CA PHE A 147 3.30 -0.68 24.41
C PHE A 147 2.98 0.66 23.76
N ARG A 148 1.77 1.19 23.91
CA ARG A 148 1.42 2.55 23.49
C ARG A 148 2.06 3.56 24.42
N THR A 149 3.35 3.84 24.18
CA THR A 149 4.17 4.70 25.04
C THR A 149 4.84 5.84 24.32
N LEU A 150 4.93 5.76 22.98
CA LEU A 150 5.62 6.75 22.17
C LEU A 150 4.79 8.06 22.08
N PRO A 151 5.44 9.22 21.97
CA PRO A 151 4.76 10.47 21.67
C PRO A 151 4.26 10.47 20.22
N GLY A 152 3.15 11.14 19.97
CA GLY A 152 2.71 11.53 18.64
C GLY A 152 3.12 12.94 18.27
N SER A 153 2.71 13.39 17.07
CA SER A 153 2.87 14.76 16.61
C SER A 153 2.20 15.77 17.55
N GLN A 154 2.77 16.98 17.61
CA GLN A 154 2.19 18.13 18.31
C GLN A 154 1.56 19.14 17.33
N ALA A 155 1.55 18.83 16.04
CA ALA A 155 0.91 19.66 15.03
C ALA A 155 -0.62 19.67 15.19
N THR A 156 -1.24 20.74 14.76
CA THR A 156 -2.72 20.84 14.66
C THR A 156 -3.28 19.65 13.89
N GLY A 157 -4.36 19.07 14.36
CA GLY A 157 -5.01 17.90 13.78
C GLY A 157 -4.61 16.58 14.41
N ALA A 158 -3.40 16.46 14.97
CA ALA A 158 -2.99 15.25 15.67
C ALA A 158 -3.71 15.09 17.03
N ASP A 159 -4.05 13.84 17.38
CA ASP A 159 -4.51 13.52 18.73
C ASP A 159 -3.32 13.53 19.69
N GLN A 160 -3.09 14.68 20.33
CA GLN A 160 -1.99 14.90 21.26
C GLN A 160 -2.13 14.11 22.57
N SER A 161 -3.31 13.58 22.87
CA SER A 161 -3.57 12.76 24.05
C SER A 161 -3.20 11.29 23.83
N ALA A 162 -3.19 10.84 22.58
CA ALA A 162 -2.90 9.46 22.22
C ALA A 162 -1.40 9.13 22.37
N LYS A 163 -1.13 7.96 22.95
CA LYS A 163 0.19 7.33 22.90
C LYS A 163 0.26 6.37 21.75
N ARG A 164 1.41 6.32 21.07
CA ARG A 164 1.60 5.59 19.82
C ARG A 164 2.42 4.32 20.02
N LEU A 165 2.25 3.40 19.09
CA LEU A 165 3.09 2.21 18.93
C LEU A 165 4.27 2.48 18.00
N THR A 166 4.10 3.40 17.07
CA THR A 166 5.01 3.69 15.95
C THR A 166 5.49 5.14 15.98
N ASN A 167 6.69 5.37 15.47
CA ASN A 167 7.34 6.68 15.40
C ASN A 167 7.47 7.10 13.93
N LEU A 168 6.69 8.10 13.52
CA LEU A 168 6.70 8.63 12.14
C LEU A 168 7.49 9.94 12.02
N MET A 169 8.05 10.44 13.12
CA MET A 169 8.72 11.75 13.13
C MET A 169 10.20 11.67 12.77
N ASN A 170 10.76 10.48 12.63
CA ASN A 170 12.15 10.29 12.23
C ASN A 170 12.35 8.89 11.64
N LEU A 171 12.31 8.79 10.32
CA LEU A 171 12.36 7.52 9.59
C LEU A 171 13.50 7.50 8.58
N THR A 172 14.03 6.31 8.34
CA THR A 172 14.76 5.98 7.11
C THR A 172 13.84 5.13 6.24
N VAL A 173 13.34 5.71 5.16
CA VAL A 173 12.36 5.07 4.29
C VAL A 173 13.09 4.25 3.21
N ASP A 174 12.77 2.97 3.10
CA ASP A 174 13.23 2.13 2.01
C ASP A 174 12.51 2.52 0.72
N THR A 175 13.22 3.11 -0.23
CA THR A 175 12.69 3.49 -1.55
C THR A 175 13.05 2.47 -2.64
N SER A 176 13.75 1.39 -2.29
CA SER A 176 14.18 0.35 -3.24
C SER A 176 13.02 -0.46 -3.83
N TRP A 177 11.86 -0.49 -3.14
CA TRP A 177 10.63 -1.10 -3.64
C TRP A 177 10.24 -0.56 -5.02
N PHE A 178 10.56 0.69 -5.29
CA PHE A 178 10.27 1.35 -6.55
C PHE A 178 10.95 0.67 -7.73
N LEU A 179 12.14 0.11 -7.54
CA LEU A 179 12.86 -0.67 -8.54
C LEU A 179 12.56 -2.17 -8.43
N ARG A 180 12.52 -2.71 -7.21
CA ARG A 180 12.33 -4.16 -6.98
C ARG A 180 11.10 -4.70 -7.67
N TYR A 181 9.98 -4.03 -7.44
CA TYR A 181 8.68 -4.49 -7.89
C TYR A 181 8.57 -4.54 -9.42
N ARG A 182 9.27 -3.66 -10.12
CA ARG A 182 9.16 -3.50 -11.57
C ARG A 182 10.07 -4.41 -12.35
N LEU A 183 11.23 -4.74 -11.81
CA LEU A 183 12.26 -5.48 -12.54
C LEU A 183 11.99 -6.98 -12.51
N SER A 184 12.08 -7.60 -13.71
CA SER A 184 12.09 -9.06 -13.85
C SER A 184 13.24 -9.67 -13.04
N GLY A 185 12.94 -10.76 -12.32
CA GLY A 185 13.93 -11.48 -11.52
C GLY A 185 14.23 -10.88 -10.15
N ASN A 186 13.75 -9.68 -9.83
CA ASN A 186 13.89 -9.13 -8.50
C ASN A 186 12.79 -9.71 -7.58
N PRO A 187 13.13 -10.18 -6.38
CA PRO A 187 12.13 -10.53 -5.37
C PRO A 187 11.48 -9.25 -4.82
N ASP A 188 10.28 -9.37 -4.28
CA ASP A 188 9.63 -8.26 -3.60
C ASP A 188 10.23 -8.01 -2.22
N PHE A 189 10.86 -9.02 -1.64
CA PHE A 189 11.58 -8.97 -0.37
C PHE A 189 13.02 -9.46 -0.47
N GLY A 190 13.81 -9.07 0.51
CA GLY A 190 15.00 -9.78 0.94
C GLY A 190 16.31 -9.26 0.39
N ASP A 191 16.36 -8.80 -0.84
CA ASP A 191 17.59 -8.29 -1.43
C ASP A 191 17.75 -6.77 -1.23
N THR A 192 18.99 -6.31 -1.24
CA THR A 192 19.31 -4.88 -1.20
C THR A 192 19.36 -4.33 -2.60
N PHE A 193 18.52 -3.34 -2.88
CA PHE A 193 18.49 -2.63 -4.16
C PHE A 193 18.90 -1.17 -3.98
N PRO A 194 19.35 -0.50 -5.06
CA PRO A 194 19.62 0.93 -5.03
C PRO A 194 18.36 1.70 -4.57
N GLN A 195 18.57 2.67 -3.70
CA GLN A 195 17.51 3.62 -3.34
C GLN A 195 17.32 4.60 -4.51
N ILE A 196 16.07 4.88 -4.88
CA ILE A 196 15.80 5.88 -5.92
C ILE A 196 15.91 7.30 -5.35
N VAL A 197 15.55 7.46 -4.10
CA VAL A 197 15.66 8.70 -3.33
C VAL A 197 16.31 8.40 -1.99
N ASN A 198 17.14 9.31 -1.49
CA ASN A 198 17.76 9.16 -0.18
C ASN A 198 16.89 9.81 0.90
N LEU A 199 15.98 9.04 1.51
CA LEU A 199 15.09 9.49 2.57
C LEU A 199 15.52 8.93 3.92
N GLN A 200 16.66 9.44 4.43
CA GLN A 200 17.25 9.00 5.70
C GLN A 200 17.05 10.03 6.80
N ASN A 201 16.58 9.58 7.96
CA ASN A 201 16.34 10.39 9.15
C ASN A 201 15.41 11.59 8.88
N LEU A 202 14.38 11.37 8.08
CA LEU A 202 13.38 12.38 7.74
C LEU A 202 12.03 12.07 8.41
N PRO A 203 11.28 13.13 8.79
CA PRO A 203 9.91 12.93 9.26
C PRO A 203 8.99 12.61 8.08
N ALA A 204 8.05 11.70 8.31
CA ALA A 204 6.95 11.43 7.39
C ALA A 204 5.64 12.10 7.84
N ILE A 205 5.63 12.69 9.03
CA ILE A 205 4.59 13.58 9.55
C ILE A 205 5.22 14.84 10.15
N PRO A 206 4.54 15.99 10.11
CA PRO A 206 5.04 17.19 10.81
C PRO A 206 5.02 16.97 12.32
N ALA A 207 6.12 17.25 12.99
CA ALA A 207 6.21 17.16 14.46
C ALA A 207 5.48 18.34 15.15
N MET A 208 5.35 19.47 14.47
CA MET A 208 4.65 20.70 14.87
C MET A 208 4.10 21.39 13.62
N ASP A 209 3.30 22.41 13.78
CA ASP A 209 2.78 23.18 12.64
C ASP A 209 3.92 23.79 11.81
N LEU A 210 3.80 23.68 10.51
CA LEU A 210 4.72 24.19 9.50
C LEU A 210 3.97 25.15 8.56
N PRO A 211 4.67 26.07 7.86
CA PRO A 211 4.10 26.89 6.82
C PRO A 211 3.43 26.07 5.70
N LEU A 212 2.47 26.70 5.00
CA LEU A 212 1.82 26.10 3.85
C LEU A 212 2.83 25.78 2.74
N PRO A 213 2.59 24.76 1.89
CA PRO A 213 3.49 24.42 0.78
C PRO A 213 3.65 25.57 -0.23
N THR A 214 2.72 26.51 -0.25
CA THR A 214 2.79 27.73 -1.09
C THR A 214 3.68 28.84 -0.51
N ASP A 215 4.21 28.70 0.73
CA ASP A 215 5.16 29.65 1.30
C ASP A 215 6.48 29.58 0.52
N PRO A 216 6.95 30.70 -0.08
CA PRO A 216 8.11 30.68 -0.97
C PRO A 216 9.44 30.43 -0.24
N THR A 217 9.45 30.53 1.08
CA THR A 217 10.68 30.43 1.89
C THR A 217 10.81 29.06 2.56
N PHE A 218 9.72 28.57 3.14
CA PHE A 218 9.74 27.37 3.98
C PHE A 218 8.72 26.29 3.58
N GLY A 219 7.87 26.55 2.58
CA GLY A 219 6.87 25.56 2.11
C GLY A 219 7.47 24.26 1.62
N PHE A 220 8.75 24.25 1.19
CA PHE A 220 9.45 23.01 0.82
C PHE A 220 9.54 22.03 1.98
N GLN A 221 9.55 22.48 3.25
CA GLN A 221 9.68 21.57 4.40
C GLN A 221 8.47 20.67 4.55
N ILE A 222 7.27 21.23 4.50
CA ILE A 222 6.04 20.40 4.60
C ILE A 222 5.85 19.54 3.35
N GLN A 223 6.28 20.03 2.17
CA GLN A 223 6.23 19.23 0.96
C GLN A 223 7.22 18.07 0.99
N LEU A 224 8.42 18.26 1.53
CA LEU A 224 9.39 17.18 1.73
C LEU A 224 8.85 16.10 2.67
N ILE A 225 8.14 16.52 3.74
CA ILE A 225 7.47 15.59 4.64
C ILE A 225 6.38 14.80 3.90
N ALA A 226 5.57 15.46 3.08
CA ALA A 226 4.53 14.79 2.29
C ALA A 226 5.12 13.83 1.24
N ASN A 227 6.21 14.21 0.55
CA ASN A 227 6.93 13.31 -0.35
C ASN A 227 7.48 12.08 0.40
N THR A 228 8.07 12.30 1.58
CA THR A 228 8.56 11.22 2.44
C THR A 228 7.42 10.30 2.88
N ALA A 229 6.27 10.86 3.25
CA ALA A 229 5.07 10.11 3.60
C ALA A 229 4.59 9.24 2.42
N GLY A 230 4.49 9.79 1.21
CA GLY A 230 4.08 9.04 0.03
C GLY A 230 4.97 7.84 -0.26
N PHE A 231 6.29 7.98 -0.12
CA PHE A 231 7.22 6.85 -0.24
C PHE A 231 7.11 5.87 0.92
N HIS A 232 6.83 6.34 2.14
CA HIS A 232 6.62 5.46 3.28
C HIS A 232 5.31 4.66 3.15
N PHE A 233 4.23 5.26 2.65
CA PHE A 233 2.98 4.56 2.37
C PHE A 233 3.23 3.34 1.47
N ALA A 234 3.89 3.56 0.33
CA ALA A 234 4.19 2.48 -0.59
C ALA A 234 5.17 1.45 -0.01
N THR A 235 6.13 1.84 0.83
CA THR A 235 7.03 0.92 1.52
C THR A 235 6.28 -0.04 2.45
N ILE A 236 5.37 0.48 3.26
CA ILE A 236 4.59 -0.31 4.22
C ILE A 236 3.70 -1.30 3.47
N GLU A 237 2.93 -0.82 2.50
CA GLU A 237 1.98 -1.64 1.77
C GLU A 237 2.65 -2.66 0.84
N GLN A 238 3.82 -2.34 0.30
CA GLN A 238 4.64 -3.33 -0.40
C GLN A 238 5.08 -4.44 0.56
N GLY A 239 5.43 -4.06 1.78
CA GLY A 239 5.76 -4.99 2.86
C GLY A 239 4.58 -5.91 3.19
N GLY A 240 3.39 -5.36 3.41
CA GLY A 240 2.15 -6.09 3.64
C GLY A 240 1.83 -7.06 2.50
N SER A 241 1.83 -6.55 1.26
CA SER A 241 1.59 -7.35 0.05
C SER A 241 2.45 -8.61 0.01
N SER A 242 3.77 -8.45 0.20
CA SER A 242 4.70 -9.57 0.11
C SER A 242 4.60 -10.51 1.31
N LEU A 243 4.36 -9.97 2.50
CA LEU A 243 4.23 -10.75 3.74
C LEU A 243 3.04 -11.71 3.66
N TYR A 244 1.86 -11.22 3.28
CA TYR A 244 0.67 -12.05 3.12
C TYR A 244 0.88 -13.14 2.09
N GLN A 245 1.48 -12.82 0.93
CA GLN A 245 1.80 -13.80 -0.11
C GLN A 245 2.76 -14.89 0.41
N SER A 246 3.73 -14.54 1.26
CA SER A 246 4.70 -15.48 1.83
C SER A 246 4.06 -16.50 2.77
N PHE A 247 2.91 -16.18 3.36
CA PHE A 247 2.17 -17.07 4.27
C PHE A 247 1.17 -17.99 3.55
N LEU A 248 0.73 -17.67 2.34
CA LEU A 248 -0.21 -18.51 1.58
C LEU A 248 0.21 -19.99 1.51
N PRO A 249 1.45 -20.34 1.13
CA PRO A 249 1.86 -21.74 1.05
C PRO A 249 2.02 -22.42 2.41
N LYS A 250 2.07 -21.66 3.52
CA LYS A 250 2.23 -22.17 4.88
C LYS A 250 0.89 -22.44 5.58
N ALA A 251 -0.20 -21.82 5.11
CA ALA A 251 -1.53 -21.97 5.70
C ALA A 251 -2.09 -23.38 5.46
N SER A 252 -2.56 -24.03 6.53
CA SER A 252 -3.13 -25.39 6.51
C SER A 252 -4.65 -25.37 6.37
N SER A 253 -5.33 -24.52 7.13
CA SER A 253 -6.77 -24.37 7.09
C SER A 253 -7.23 -23.60 5.86
N LEU A 254 -8.28 -24.10 5.18
CA LEU A 254 -8.90 -23.38 4.04
C LEU A 254 -9.45 -22.00 4.47
N GLU A 255 -9.93 -21.84 5.69
CA GLU A 255 -10.38 -20.54 6.20
C GLU A 255 -9.21 -19.58 6.34
N VAL A 256 -8.07 -20.03 6.90
CA VAL A 256 -6.86 -19.21 7.02
C VAL A 256 -6.29 -18.87 5.65
N LEU A 257 -6.27 -19.81 4.73
CA LEU A 257 -5.87 -19.54 3.34
C LEU A 257 -6.74 -18.44 2.70
N LYS A 258 -8.06 -18.47 2.95
CA LYS A 258 -8.97 -17.42 2.46
C LYS A 258 -8.72 -16.07 3.12
N ILE A 259 -8.46 -16.05 4.43
CA ILE A 259 -8.16 -14.81 5.17
C ILE A 259 -6.89 -14.18 4.61
N VAL A 260 -5.80 -14.94 4.57
CA VAL A 260 -4.49 -14.48 4.09
C VAL A 260 -4.56 -14.04 2.62
N GLY A 261 -5.28 -14.80 1.77
CA GLY A 261 -5.42 -14.45 0.36
C GLY A 261 -6.31 -13.22 0.11
N ALA A 262 -7.36 -13.04 0.92
CA ALA A 262 -8.29 -11.91 0.75
C ALA A 262 -7.69 -10.59 1.26
N ILE A 263 -7.13 -10.59 2.48
CA ILE A 263 -6.48 -9.40 3.04
C ILE A 263 -5.23 -9.08 2.20
N GLY A 264 -4.38 -10.07 1.88
CA GLY A 264 -3.24 -9.84 1.01
C GLY A 264 -3.59 -9.29 -0.39
N GLY A 265 -4.78 -9.60 -0.91
CA GLY A 265 -5.31 -8.97 -2.12
C GLY A 265 -5.63 -7.48 -1.91
N THR A 266 -6.10 -7.09 -0.73
CA THR A 266 -6.34 -5.68 -0.35
C THR A 266 -5.03 -4.92 -0.20
N GLU A 267 -4.02 -5.53 0.45
CA GLU A 267 -2.67 -4.97 0.57
C GLU A 267 -2.03 -4.66 -0.80
N ILE A 268 -2.23 -5.55 -1.79
CA ILE A 268 -1.76 -5.31 -3.16
C ILE A 268 -2.44 -4.08 -3.76
N MET A 269 -3.74 -3.89 -3.53
CA MET A 269 -4.48 -2.73 -4.01
C MET A 269 -3.98 -1.44 -3.33
N HIS A 270 -3.73 -1.47 -2.02
CA HIS A 270 -3.13 -0.37 -1.28
C HIS A 270 -1.77 -0.01 -1.87
N PHE A 271 -0.89 -1.00 -2.00
CA PHE A 271 0.45 -0.80 -2.57
C PHE A 271 0.41 -0.17 -3.97
N GLN A 272 -0.43 -0.67 -4.88
CA GLN A 272 -0.55 -0.12 -6.23
C GLN A 272 -1.00 1.34 -6.21
N THR A 273 -1.95 1.68 -5.33
CA THR A 273 -2.41 3.05 -5.15
C THR A 273 -1.26 3.96 -4.72
N TRP A 274 -0.52 3.55 -3.68
CA TRP A 274 0.55 4.38 -3.13
C TRP A 274 1.78 4.45 -4.03
N GLN A 275 2.10 3.39 -4.76
CA GLN A 275 3.16 3.40 -5.77
C GLN A 275 2.89 4.46 -6.84
N ASP A 276 1.69 4.50 -7.37
CA ASP A 276 1.27 5.49 -8.35
C ASP A 276 1.39 6.93 -7.79
N LYS A 277 0.91 7.15 -6.56
CA LYS A 277 0.94 8.48 -5.95
C LYS A 277 2.34 8.95 -5.57
N ALA A 278 3.20 8.05 -5.05
CA ALA A 278 4.59 8.37 -4.77
C ALA A 278 5.35 8.84 -6.03
N GLY A 279 5.03 8.29 -7.19
CA GLY A 279 5.60 8.70 -8.47
C GLY A 279 5.31 10.14 -8.89
N ASN A 280 4.36 10.82 -8.26
CA ASN A 280 4.01 12.22 -8.51
C ASN A 280 4.75 13.21 -7.61
N ALA A 281 5.58 12.73 -6.67
CA ALA A 281 6.32 13.59 -5.75
C ALA A 281 7.17 14.60 -6.52
N PRO A 282 7.00 15.93 -6.29
CA PRO A 282 7.73 16.95 -7.02
C PRO A 282 9.18 17.06 -6.56
N GLU A 283 10.05 17.49 -7.49
CA GLU A 283 11.39 17.99 -7.15
C GLU A 283 11.28 19.17 -6.18
N LEU A 284 12.17 19.22 -5.20
CA LEU A 284 12.20 20.29 -4.20
C LEU A 284 13.60 20.86 -4.02
N MET A 285 13.65 22.18 -3.96
CA MET A 285 14.82 22.96 -3.58
C MET A 285 14.60 23.62 -2.22
N ASP A 286 15.65 23.71 -1.40
CA ASP A 286 15.60 24.53 -0.20
C ASP A 286 15.69 26.04 -0.54
N ASN A 287 15.59 26.90 0.48
CA ASN A 287 15.68 28.35 0.32
C ASN A 287 17.08 28.87 -0.04
N HIS A 288 18.07 27.97 -0.15
CA HIS A 288 19.43 28.28 -0.61
C HIS A 288 19.67 27.75 -2.04
N GLY A 289 18.69 27.09 -2.64
CA GLY A 289 18.78 26.48 -3.97
C GLY A 289 19.49 25.11 -3.99
N ASN A 290 19.60 24.42 -2.84
CA ASN A 290 20.06 23.06 -2.81
C ASN A 290 18.90 22.12 -3.05
N GLU A 291 19.12 21.10 -3.87
CA GLU A 291 18.15 20.02 -4.07
C GLU A 291 17.98 19.21 -2.77
N VAL A 292 16.74 19.10 -2.29
CA VAL A 292 16.38 18.33 -1.08
C VAL A 292 15.47 17.14 -1.41
N PHE A 293 14.88 17.13 -2.60
CA PHE A 293 14.20 15.98 -3.17
C PHE A 293 14.37 16.02 -4.70
N PRO A 294 14.89 14.96 -5.32
CA PRO A 294 15.21 14.98 -6.75
C PRO A 294 13.96 14.87 -7.62
N GLN A 295 14.12 15.30 -8.88
CA GLN A 295 13.12 14.98 -9.89
C GLN A 295 13.09 13.47 -10.12
N LEU A 296 11.90 12.88 -10.01
CA LEU A 296 11.73 11.45 -10.31
C LEU A 296 11.75 11.21 -11.82
N PRO A 297 12.34 10.10 -12.28
CA PRO A 297 12.32 9.74 -13.69
C PRO A 297 10.88 9.52 -14.19
N LYS A 298 10.58 10.04 -15.38
CA LYS A 298 9.28 9.81 -16.06
C LYS A 298 9.56 9.26 -17.45
N ALA A 299 8.68 8.39 -17.93
CA ALA A 299 8.76 7.90 -19.30
C ALA A 299 8.72 9.06 -20.30
N PRO A 300 9.54 9.07 -21.33
CA PRO A 300 9.30 9.93 -22.48
C PRO A 300 7.98 9.52 -23.14
N ASP A 301 7.15 10.51 -23.47
CA ASP A 301 5.86 10.37 -24.15
C ASP A 301 6.07 9.66 -25.49
N ALA A 302 6.06 8.37 -25.61
CA ALA A 302 6.10 7.90 -26.98
C ALA A 302 6.11 6.42 -27.34
N THR A 303 5.81 5.51 -26.45
CA THR A 303 5.43 4.19 -26.92
C THR A 303 3.92 4.11 -27.05
N PRO A 304 3.35 3.34 -27.99
CA PRO A 304 1.89 3.19 -28.10
C PRO A 304 1.20 2.66 -26.84
N ASP A 305 1.95 2.04 -25.94
CA ASP A 305 1.52 1.60 -24.62
C ASP A 305 1.91 2.58 -23.51
N GLY A 306 2.64 3.67 -23.83
CA GLY A 306 3.03 4.70 -22.88
C GLY A 306 4.08 4.29 -21.85
N ILE A 307 4.74 3.14 -22.04
CA ILE A 307 5.67 2.58 -21.08
C ILE A 307 7.04 2.36 -21.74
N ASP A 308 8.07 2.99 -21.23
CA ASP A 308 9.46 2.62 -21.54
C ASP A 308 9.87 1.43 -20.66
N HIS A 309 9.69 0.23 -21.18
CA HIS A 309 10.07 -1.00 -20.48
C HIS A 309 11.59 -1.14 -20.30
N SER A 310 12.39 -0.25 -20.86
CA SER A 310 13.86 -0.27 -20.73
C SER A 310 14.37 0.48 -19.51
N ASP A 311 13.60 1.44 -18.96
CA ASP A 311 13.99 2.20 -17.78
C ASP A 311 13.22 1.72 -16.53
N PRO A 312 13.90 0.98 -15.64
CA PRO A 312 13.25 0.50 -14.42
C PRO A 312 12.92 1.61 -13.43
N GLN A 313 13.43 2.82 -13.62
CA GLN A 313 13.15 3.98 -12.76
C GLN A 313 11.94 4.79 -13.24
N ASP A 314 11.38 4.45 -14.39
CA ASP A 314 10.22 5.14 -14.93
C ASP A 314 9.00 5.03 -13.98
N THR A 315 8.49 6.17 -13.51
CA THR A 315 7.35 6.24 -12.59
C THR A 315 6.03 5.77 -13.21
N SER A 316 5.93 5.68 -14.54
CA SER A 316 4.75 5.12 -15.21
C SER A 316 4.70 3.58 -15.19
N GLN A 317 5.77 2.91 -14.82
CA GLN A 317 5.79 1.45 -14.69
C GLN A 317 5.24 1.00 -13.33
N ILE A 318 3.96 1.09 -13.14
CA ILE A 318 3.29 0.68 -11.89
C ILE A 318 2.95 -0.82 -11.83
N MET A 319 3.00 -1.53 -12.95
CA MET A 319 2.72 -2.97 -13.01
C MET A 319 4.02 -3.79 -12.97
N PRO A 320 4.01 -4.99 -12.37
CA PRO A 320 5.20 -5.83 -12.30
C PRO A 320 5.61 -6.31 -13.70
N ALA A 321 6.92 -6.31 -13.98
CA ALA A 321 7.45 -6.91 -15.20
C ALA A 321 7.20 -8.43 -15.24
N PRO A 322 6.90 -9.02 -16.40
CA PRO A 322 6.82 -10.46 -16.54
C PRO A 322 8.15 -11.13 -16.13
N CYS A 323 8.07 -12.16 -15.33
CA CYS A 323 9.22 -12.88 -14.80
C CYS A 323 9.03 -14.40 -14.88
N THR A 324 10.11 -15.15 -14.67
CA THR A 324 10.03 -16.59 -14.47
C THR A 324 9.27 -16.90 -13.18
N PHE A 325 8.24 -17.74 -13.31
CA PHE A 325 7.42 -18.16 -12.18
C PHE A 325 7.24 -19.67 -12.20
N ILE A 326 7.41 -20.33 -11.04
CA ILE A 326 7.38 -21.79 -10.83
C ILE A 326 8.52 -22.53 -11.57
N SER A 327 8.67 -22.33 -12.88
CA SER A 327 9.66 -23.06 -13.70
C SER A 327 10.10 -22.21 -14.89
N ALA A 328 11.40 -22.26 -15.21
CA ALA A 328 11.95 -21.62 -16.40
C ALA A 328 11.47 -22.22 -17.74
N GLN A 329 10.82 -23.39 -17.70
CA GLN A 329 10.19 -24.01 -18.88
C GLN A 329 8.80 -23.47 -19.17
N LEU A 330 8.24 -22.68 -18.28
CA LEU A 330 6.94 -22.02 -18.46
C LEU A 330 7.12 -20.61 -19.06
N PRO A 331 6.12 -20.08 -19.76
CA PRO A 331 6.14 -18.69 -20.21
C PRO A 331 6.30 -17.73 -19.01
N LEU A 332 6.85 -16.55 -19.28
CA LEU A 332 6.93 -15.47 -18.30
C LEU A 332 5.53 -15.03 -17.87
N CYS A 333 5.39 -14.65 -16.60
CA CYS A 333 4.13 -14.21 -16.02
C CYS A 333 4.36 -12.99 -15.13
N SER A 334 3.48 -11.99 -15.21
CA SER A 334 3.46 -10.84 -14.30
C SER A 334 2.80 -11.27 -12.99
N VAL A 335 3.57 -11.34 -11.92
CA VAL A 335 3.11 -11.83 -10.59
C VAL A 335 3.80 -11.06 -9.48
N ILE A 336 3.17 -11.03 -8.31
CA ILE A 336 3.85 -10.69 -7.06
C ILE A 336 4.87 -11.79 -6.78
N ARG A 337 6.08 -11.42 -6.42
CA ARG A 337 7.24 -12.31 -6.27
C ARG A 337 7.79 -12.29 -4.86
N PRO A 338 7.06 -12.86 -3.88
CA PRO A 338 7.60 -12.96 -2.55
C PRO A 338 8.89 -13.81 -2.61
N ASP A 339 9.93 -13.32 -1.96
CA ASP A 339 11.13 -14.14 -1.82
C ASP A 339 10.81 -15.33 -0.92
N SER A 340 11.08 -16.53 -1.42
CA SER A 340 10.97 -17.76 -0.64
C SER A 340 12.19 -18.02 0.23
N THR A 341 13.19 -17.14 0.20
CA THR A 341 14.42 -17.27 0.99
C THR A 341 14.19 -16.92 2.46
N ALA A 342 15.19 -17.21 3.28
CA ALA A 342 15.18 -16.85 4.70
C ALA A 342 15.16 -15.34 4.98
N GLN A 343 15.36 -14.51 3.94
CA GLN A 343 15.30 -13.06 4.04
C GLN A 343 13.89 -12.49 3.86
N GLY A 344 12.97 -13.27 3.28
CA GLY A 344 11.56 -12.87 3.12
C GLY A 344 10.69 -13.55 4.16
N GLY A 345 10.25 -12.87 5.19
CA GLY A 345 9.35 -13.42 6.19
C GLY A 345 9.10 -12.46 7.34
N ALA A 346 8.41 -12.95 8.36
CA ALA A 346 8.03 -12.15 9.52
C ALA A 346 9.22 -11.54 10.27
N LEU A 347 10.28 -12.33 10.49
CA LEU A 347 11.48 -11.82 11.15
C LEU A 347 12.18 -10.74 10.33
N ALA A 348 12.26 -10.91 9.01
CA ALA A 348 12.85 -9.91 8.12
C ALA A 348 12.01 -8.63 8.10
N ALA A 349 10.68 -8.73 8.08
CA ALA A 349 9.78 -7.58 8.18
C ALA A 349 10.00 -6.80 9.49
N VAL A 350 10.03 -7.49 10.65
CA VAL A 350 10.28 -6.84 11.95
C VAL A 350 11.67 -6.20 11.97
N ALA A 351 12.69 -6.84 11.42
CA ALA A 351 14.05 -6.29 11.36
C ALA A 351 14.09 -5.03 10.47
N GLY A 352 13.46 -5.04 9.30
CA GLY A 352 13.37 -3.90 8.39
C GLY A 352 12.65 -2.70 9.01
N LEU A 353 11.49 -2.92 9.61
CA LEU A 353 10.73 -1.88 10.31
C LEU A 353 11.48 -1.33 11.52
N THR A 354 12.25 -2.15 12.22
CA THR A 354 13.12 -1.71 13.31
C THR A 354 14.27 -0.85 12.78
N ALA A 355 14.93 -1.28 11.70
CA ALA A 355 16.04 -0.56 11.08
C ALA A 355 15.59 0.78 10.47
N SER A 356 14.35 0.87 9.97
CA SER A 356 13.77 2.13 9.47
C SER A 356 13.50 3.18 10.57
N GLY A 357 13.59 2.79 11.85
CA GLY A 357 13.31 3.67 12.97
C GLY A 357 11.84 3.72 13.40
N LEU A 358 10.96 2.94 12.78
CA LEU A 358 9.52 2.95 13.07
C LEU A 358 9.20 2.66 14.54
N PHE A 359 10.05 1.90 15.21
CA PHE A 359 9.90 1.52 16.62
C PHE A 359 10.87 2.24 17.56
N ASN A 360 11.51 3.32 17.11
CA ASN A 360 12.42 4.09 17.95
C ASN A 360 11.70 4.61 19.21
N GLY A 361 12.26 4.28 20.37
CA GLY A 361 11.70 4.64 21.69
C GLY A 361 10.90 3.52 22.36
N GLN A 362 10.61 2.41 21.66
CA GLN A 362 9.99 1.24 22.26
C GLN A 362 10.93 0.51 23.23
N ASN A 363 10.34 -0.19 24.20
CA ASN A 363 11.11 -0.95 25.19
C ASN A 363 11.45 -2.37 24.71
N GLN A 364 12.39 -3.02 25.40
CA GLN A 364 12.85 -4.35 25.02
C GLN A 364 11.75 -5.43 25.03
N ALA A 365 10.72 -5.28 25.88
CA ALA A 365 9.61 -6.23 25.95
C ALA A 365 8.75 -6.20 24.67
N PHE A 366 8.62 -5.03 24.04
CA PHE A 366 7.96 -4.89 22.73
C PHE A 366 8.73 -5.67 21.65
N PHE A 367 10.05 -5.46 21.55
CA PHE A 367 10.87 -6.16 20.57
C PHE A 367 10.89 -7.68 20.79
N ASN A 368 10.93 -8.11 22.04
CA ASN A 368 10.87 -9.54 22.37
C ASN A 368 9.55 -10.18 21.91
N LEU A 369 8.43 -9.50 22.15
CA LEU A 369 7.12 -9.99 21.71
C LEU A 369 7.02 -10.07 20.19
N LEU A 370 7.46 -9.03 19.46
CA LEU A 370 7.42 -9.06 18.00
C LEU A 370 8.33 -10.15 17.43
N ALA A 371 9.52 -10.31 17.97
CA ALA A 371 10.45 -11.37 17.56
C ALA A 371 9.90 -12.77 17.83
N GLU A 372 9.21 -12.99 18.97
CA GLU A 372 8.54 -14.26 19.28
C GLU A 372 7.44 -14.56 18.26
N LEU A 373 6.52 -13.61 18.04
CA LEU A 373 5.42 -13.77 17.09
C LEU A 373 5.93 -14.02 15.67
N ALA A 374 6.97 -13.30 15.26
CA ALA A 374 7.57 -13.45 13.93
C ALA A 374 8.25 -14.82 13.77
N ALA A 375 9.02 -15.25 14.76
CA ALA A 375 9.68 -16.55 14.72
C ALA A 375 8.68 -17.71 14.66
N GLU A 376 7.59 -17.64 15.43
CA GLU A 376 6.52 -18.65 15.39
C GLU A 376 5.85 -18.69 14.00
N ALA A 377 5.56 -17.53 13.40
CA ALA A 377 4.95 -17.44 12.06
C ALA A 377 5.89 -17.97 10.97
N ASP A 378 7.18 -17.63 11.03
CA ASP A 378 8.16 -18.12 10.06
C ASP A 378 8.40 -19.64 10.18
N ALA A 379 8.27 -20.19 11.38
CA ALA A 379 8.37 -21.63 11.63
C ALA A 379 7.13 -22.40 11.15
N ALA A 380 6.01 -21.72 10.86
CA ALA A 380 4.79 -22.38 10.38
C ALA A 380 5.04 -23.18 9.09
N ARG A 381 4.41 -24.36 9.02
CA ARG A 381 4.44 -25.24 7.84
C ARG A 381 3.03 -25.73 7.59
N ARG A 382 2.71 -25.92 6.31
CA ARG A 382 1.43 -26.51 5.91
C ARG A 382 1.37 -27.95 6.40
N GLU A 383 0.34 -28.25 7.17
CA GLU A 383 0.01 -29.60 7.58
C GLU A 383 -0.99 -30.19 6.57
N GLY A 384 -0.74 -31.43 6.10
CA GLY A 384 -1.55 -32.12 5.09
C GLY A 384 -2.87 -32.68 5.65
#